data_0c3bb28e36c4e34ef18184bf86719493
#
_entry.id   0c3bb28e36c4e34ef18184bf86719493
#
_cell.length_a   1.000
_cell.length_b   1.000
_cell.length_c   1.000
_cell.angle_alpha   90.00
_cell.angle_beta   90.00
_cell.angle_gamma   90.00
#
_symmetry.space_group_name_H-M   'P 1'
#
loop_
_entity.id
_entity.type
_entity.pdbx_description
1 polymer ?
#
loop_
_entity_poly.entity_id
_entity_poly.type
_entity_poly.pdbx_seq_one_letter_code
_entity_poly.pdbx_strand_id
1 'polypeptide(L)'
;MTRNLLPSGRGPLRFVVLAVLAAIFAATGAFGQARYIYNENADAHAEVRDALARAAREHKRILLDFGGNWCGDCQVLDIYFHREPNAALLADNYILVDIDIGRMDKNVDIAQRYNVPLQKGVPALAVLDANGRLLYSQTNGEFERMRSMDPNSVTAFLEHWKATRD
;
A
#
# COMPACT_ATOMS: atom_id res chain seq x y z
N MET A 1 -67.84 -3.14 -45.94
CA MET A 1 -66.41 -2.87 -46.16
C MET A 1 -65.75 -2.58 -44.80
N THR A 2 -65.24 -3.61 -44.16
CA THR A 2 -64.58 -3.52 -42.82
C THR A 2 -63.09 -3.72 -43.02
N ARG A 3 -62.32 -2.67 -42.77
CA ARG A 3 -60.83 -2.72 -42.82
C ARG A 3 -60.32 -3.24 -41.47
N ASN A 4 -59.75 -4.44 -41.47
CA ASN A 4 -58.98 -4.98 -40.35
C ASN A 4 -57.62 -4.28 -40.27
N LEU A 5 -57.38 -3.53 -39.20
CA LEU A 5 -56.06 -3.00 -38.81
C LEU A 5 -55.34 -4.06 -37.98
N LEU A 6 -54.29 -4.60 -38.50
CA LEU A 6 -53.35 -5.49 -37.77
C LEU A 6 -52.53 -4.66 -36.74
N PRO A 7 -52.39 -5.09 -35.49
CA PRO A 7 -51.51 -4.42 -34.52
C PRO A 7 -50.05 -4.76 -34.84
N SER A 8 -49.22 -3.72 -35.03
CA SER A 8 -47.77 -3.80 -35.16
C SER A 8 -47.17 -4.29 -33.84
N GLY A 9 -46.83 -5.59 -33.83
CA GLY A 9 -46.16 -6.21 -32.68
C GLY A 9 -44.70 -5.75 -32.59
N ARG A 10 -44.43 -4.71 -31.77
CA ARG A 10 -43.08 -4.42 -31.28
C ARG A 10 -42.85 -5.29 -30.06
N GLY A 11 -42.25 -6.47 -30.30
CA GLY A 11 -42.13 -7.51 -29.27
C GLY A 11 -41.21 -7.14 -28.08
N PRO A 12 -41.40 -7.84 -26.95
CA PRO A 12 -40.65 -7.63 -25.71
C PRO A 12 -39.15 -7.89 -25.82
N LEU A 13 -38.71 -8.50 -26.94
CA LEU A 13 -37.32 -8.85 -27.20
C LEU A 13 -36.38 -7.62 -27.23
N ARG A 14 -36.85 -6.44 -27.65
CA ARG A 14 -36.03 -5.22 -27.65
C ARG A 14 -35.71 -4.69 -26.24
N PHE A 15 -36.63 -4.84 -25.29
CA PHE A 15 -36.40 -4.43 -23.88
C PHE A 15 -35.47 -5.38 -23.16
N VAL A 16 -35.51 -6.68 -23.49
CA VAL A 16 -34.61 -7.68 -22.89
C VAL A 16 -33.16 -7.45 -23.36
N VAL A 17 -32.95 -7.16 -24.65
CA VAL A 17 -31.60 -6.90 -25.20
C VAL A 17 -30.98 -5.63 -24.59
N LEU A 18 -31.76 -4.56 -24.41
CA LEU A 18 -31.32 -3.33 -23.77
C LEU A 18 -30.96 -3.52 -22.29
N ALA A 19 -31.76 -4.31 -21.56
CA ALA A 19 -31.49 -4.62 -20.16
C ALA A 19 -30.23 -5.47 -19.96
N VAL A 20 -29.97 -6.43 -20.85
CA VAL A 20 -28.76 -7.26 -20.79
C VAL A 20 -27.50 -6.45 -21.13
N LEU A 21 -27.56 -5.55 -22.12
CA LEU A 21 -26.44 -4.66 -22.45
C LEU A 21 -26.13 -3.67 -21.31
N ALA A 22 -27.14 -3.14 -20.61
CA ALA A 22 -26.93 -2.29 -19.45
C ALA A 22 -26.30 -3.03 -18.25
N ALA A 23 -26.64 -4.31 -18.04
CA ALA A 23 -26.06 -5.15 -16.99
C ALA A 23 -24.59 -5.50 -17.26
N ILE A 24 -24.18 -5.67 -18.52
CA ILE A 24 -22.79 -5.94 -18.89
C ILE A 24 -21.90 -4.69 -18.66
N PHE A 25 -22.44 -3.48 -18.87
CA PHE A 25 -21.68 -2.24 -18.64
C PHE A 25 -21.45 -1.93 -17.16
N ALA A 26 -22.32 -2.41 -16.26
CA ALA A 26 -22.17 -2.20 -14.83
C ALA A 26 -21.09 -3.11 -14.18
N ALA A 27 -20.65 -4.18 -14.86
CA ALA A 27 -19.68 -5.13 -14.33
C ALA A 27 -18.20 -4.75 -14.57
N THR A 28 -17.91 -3.70 -15.36
CA THR A 28 -16.54 -3.33 -15.75
C THR A 28 -15.88 -2.28 -14.85
N GLY A 29 -16.47 -1.92 -13.70
CA GLY A 29 -16.04 -0.82 -12.84
C GLY A 29 -15.15 -1.16 -11.65
N ALA A 30 -14.66 -2.37 -11.49
CA ALA A 30 -13.81 -2.75 -10.34
C ALA A 30 -12.32 -2.86 -10.72
N PHE A 31 -11.80 -1.91 -11.48
CA PHE A 31 -10.35 -1.68 -11.44
C PHE A 31 -10.07 -1.00 -10.12
N GLY A 32 -9.44 -1.74 -9.17
CA GLY A 32 -9.03 -1.17 -7.90
C GLY A 32 -8.21 0.08 -8.14
N GLN A 33 -8.71 1.23 -7.70
CA GLN A 33 -7.95 2.48 -7.76
C GLN A 33 -6.69 2.30 -6.94
N ALA A 34 -5.53 2.71 -7.51
CA ALA A 34 -4.29 2.76 -6.76
C ALA A 34 -4.50 3.63 -5.50
N ARG A 35 -4.08 3.12 -4.34
CA ARG A 35 -4.20 3.85 -3.08
C ARG A 35 -3.18 4.98 -3.07
N TYR A 36 -3.56 6.12 -2.51
CA TYR A 36 -2.63 7.21 -2.23
C TYR A 36 -1.97 6.93 -0.87
N ILE A 37 -0.82 6.28 -0.90
CA ILE A 37 -0.09 5.81 0.27
C ILE A 37 0.86 6.90 0.74
N TYR A 38 1.73 7.34 -0.15
CA TYR A 38 2.80 8.28 0.13
C TYR A 38 2.31 9.71 -0.09
N ASN A 39 2.38 10.54 0.97
CA ASN A 39 2.02 11.95 0.86
C ASN A 39 3.17 12.72 0.19
N GLU A 40 3.01 13.03 -1.10
CA GLU A 40 4.01 13.72 -1.90
C GLU A 40 4.33 15.15 -1.43
N ASN A 41 3.48 15.74 -0.57
CA ASN A 41 3.64 17.09 -0.02
C ASN A 41 4.10 17.09 1.45
N ALA A 42 4.32 15.92 2.06
CA ALA A 42 4.77 15.82 3.43
C ALA A 42 6.23 16.29 3.60
N ASP A 43 6.52 16.85 4.77
CA ASP A 43 7.90 16.98 5.27
C ASP A 43 8.31 15.66 5.92
N ALA A 44 8.92 14.77 5.13
CA ALA A 44 9.35 13.46 5.62
C ALA A 44 10.35 13.55 6.78
N HIS A 45 11.18 14.60 6.84
CA HIS A 45 12.07 14.82 7.98
C HIS A 45 11.29 15.14 9.25
N ALA A 46 10.21 15.94 9.16
CA ALA A 46 9.34 16.21 10.28
C ALA A 46 8.63 14.93 10.72
N GLU A 47 8.09 14.15 9.79
CA GLU A 47 7.40 12.88 10.10
C GLU A 47 8.32 11.89 10.81
N VAL A 48 9.59 11.75 10.36
CA VAL A 48 10.58 10.89 11.04
C VAL A 48 10.90 11.43 12.43
N ARG A 49 11.06 12.76 12.62
CA ARG A 49 11.27 13.34 13.98
C ARG A 49 10.09 13.07 14.91
N ASP A 50 8.86 13.23 14.41
CA ASP A 50 7.64 12.99 15.19
C ASP A 50 7.48 11.49 15.52
N ALA A 51 7.81 10.61 14.57
CA ALA A 51 7.84 9.18 14.80
C ALA A 51 8.84 8.78 15.89
N LEU A 52 10.04 9.37 15.91
CA LEU A 52 11.04 9.18 16.97
C LEU A 52 10.50 9.58 18.34
N ALA A 53 9.89 10.77 18.42
CA ALA A 53 9.31 11.25 19.65
C ALA A 53 8.14 10.39 20.15
N ARG A 54 7.33 9.87 19.23
CA ARG A 54 6.23 8.93 19.57
C ARG A 54 6.76 7.58 19.99
N ALA A 55 7.70 7.00 19.25
CA ALA A 55 8.28 5.70 19.53
C ALA A 55 8.91 5.63 20.92
N ALA A 56 9.60 6.70 21.33
CA ALA A 56 10.18 6.80 22.67
C ALA A 56 9.11 6.77 23.77
N ARG A 57 7.95 7.40 23.57
CA ARG A 57 6.85 7.43 24.55
C ARG A 57 6.04 6.13 24.56
N GLU A 58 5.83 5.54 23.37
CA GLU A 58 4.98 4.36 23.18
C GLU A 58 5.75 3.04 23.28
N HIS A 59 7.08 3.10 23.44
CA HIS A 59 8.00 1.95 23.46
C HIS A 59 7.86 1.06 22.21
N LYS A 60 7.59 1.69 21.05
CA LYS A 60 7.42 1.02 19.75
C LYS A 60 8.68 1.11 18.91
N ARG A 61 8.75 0.26 17.89
CA ARG A 61 9.69 0.39 16.79
C ARG A 61 9.22 1.47 15.80
N ILE A 62 10.11 1.96 14.96
CA ILE A 62 9.74 2.77 13.81
C ILE A 62 9.98 1.92 12.57
N LEU A 63 8.99 1.83 11.70
CA LEU A 63 9.10 1.21 10.39
C LEU A 63 9.06 2.31 9.35
N LEU A 64 10.20 2.51 8.66
CA LEU A 64 10.30 3.42 7.53
C LEU A 64 10.01 2.63 6.25
N ASP A 65 9.01 3.05 5.48
CA ASP A 65 8.66 2.50 4.17
C ASP A 65 8.98 3.53 3.09
N PHE A 66 10.00 3.25 2.29
CA PHE A 66 10.42 4.09 1.16
C PHE A 66 9.77 3.62 -0.12
N GLY A 67 8.99 4.48 -0.75
CA GLY A 67 8.30 4.14 -1.99
C GLY A 67 7.66 5.34 -2.67
N GLY A 68 6.68 5.07 -3.52
CA GLY A 68 5.92 6.10 -4.23
C GLY A 68 4.61 5.57 -4.78
N ASN A 69 3.64 6.44 -4.98
CA ASN A 69 2.30 6.07 -5.44
C ASN A 69 2.28 5.39 -6.83
N TRP A 70 3.32 5.58 -7.62
CA TRP A 70 3.52 4.93 -8.93
C TRP A 70 4.00 3.47 -8.84
N CYS A 71 4.45 3.02 -7.67
CA CYS A 71 5.08 1.72 -7.46
C CYS A 71 4.03 0.64 -7.20
N GLY A 72 3.87 -0.29 -8.13
CA GLY A 72 2.88 -1.38 -8.00
C GLY A 72 3.19 -2.36 -6.86
N ASP A 73 4.45 -2.62 -6.55
CA ASP A 73 4.86 -3.47 -5.44
C ASP A 73 4.64 -2.79 -4.08
N CYS A 74 4.77 -1.45 -4.01
CA CYS A 74 4.43 -0.66 -2.83
C CYS A 74 2.92 -0.74 -2.53
N GLN A 75 2.07 -0.70 -3.57
CA GLN A 75 0.62 -0.90 -3.41
C GLN A 75 0.29 -2.28 -2.80
N VAL A 76 1.02 -3.31 -3.19
CA VAL A 76 0.82 -4.68 -2.65
C VAL A 76 1.31 -4.77 -1.22
N LEU A 77 2.45 -4.17 -0.87
CA LEU A 77 2.93 -4.11 0.51
C LEU A 77 1.93 -3.40 1.41
N ASP A 78 1.39 -2.25 0.99
CA ASP A 78 0.36 -1.52 1.74
C ASP A 78 -0.91 -2.36 1.96
N ILE A 79 -1.34 -3.13 0.95
CA ILE A 79 -2.45 -4.08 1.11
C ILE A 79 -2.12 -5.12 2.20
N TYR A 80 -0.91 -5.64 2.23
CA TYR A 80 -0.50 -6.63 3.25
C TYR A 80 -0.38 -6.01 4.63
N PHE A 81 0.10 -4.77 4.76
CA PHE A 81 0.14 -4.05 6.02
C PHE A 81 -1.25 -3.84 6.64
N HIS A 82 -2.28 -3.66 5.81
CA HIS A 82 -3.65 -3.43 6.25
C HIS A 82 -4.51 -4.71 6.42
N ARG A 83 -3.94 -5.89 6.20
CA ARG A 83 -4.62 -7.18 6.45
C ARG A 83 -4.20 -7.75 7.80
N GLU A 84 -5.14 -8.44 8.45
CA GLU A 84 -4.79 -9.23 9.64
C GLU A 84 -3.93 -10.45 9.27
N PRO A 85 -2.92 -10.80 10.10
CA PRO A 85 -2.60 -10.22 11.43
C PRO A 85 -1.69 -8.99 11.37
N ASN A 86 -1.24 -8.54 10.19
CA ASN A 86 -0.23 -7.49 10.05
C ASN A 86 -0.74 -6.14 10.56
N ALA A 87 -2.03 -5.83 10.34
CA ALA A 87 -2.63 -4.59 10.84
C ALA A 87 -2.52 -4.46 12.37
N ALA A 88 -2.83 -5.53 13.10
CA ALA A 88 -2.66 -5.58 14.55
C ALA A 88 -1.18 -5.51 14.95
N LEU A 89 -0.29 -6.25 14.27
CA LEU A 89 1.16 -6.21 14.54
C LEU A 89 1.74 -4.80 14.37
N LEU A 90 1.36 -4.10 13.32
CA LEU A 90 1.78 -2.73 13.07
C LEU A 90 1.24 -1.79 14.14
N ALA A 91 -0.08 -1.83 14.41
CA ALA A 91 -0.71 -0.96 15.40
C ALA A 91 -0.09 -1.12 16.79
N ASP A 92 0.22 -2.34 17.19
CA ASP A 92 0.73 -2.64 18.53
C ASP A 92 2.23 -2.35 18.71
N ASN A 93 3.04 -2.53 17.64
CA ASN A 93 4.49 -2.60 17.81
C ASN A 93 5.26 -1.53 17.04
N TYR A 94 4.63 -0.83 16.07
CA TYR A 94 5.34 0.07 15.18
C TYR A 94 4.71 1.46 15.09
N ILE A 95 5.53 2.43 14.76
CA ILE A 95 5.15 3.70 14.16
C ILE A 95 5.58 3.60 12.70
N LEU A 96 4.60 3.45 11.80
CA LEU A 96 4.85 3.41 10.35
C LEU A 96 5.03 4.84 9.82
N VAL A 97 6.03 5.05 8.98
CA VAL A 97 6.29 6.30 8.25
C VAL A 97 6.48 5.97 6.77
N ASP A 98 5.54 6.42 5.95
CA ASP A 98 5.58 6.25 4.50
C ASP A 98 6.35 7.42 3.87
N ILE A 99 7.52 7.15 3.33
CA ILE A 99 8.44 8.17 2.79
C ILE A 99 8.37 8.19 1.27
N ASP A 100 7.76 9.26 0.72
CA ASP A 100 7.76 9.49 -0.72
C ASP A 100 9.16 9.75 -1.25
N ILE A 101 9.62 8.92 -2.18
CA ILE A 101 10.92 9.06 -2.83
C ILE A 101 10.85 9.75 -4.20
N GLY A 102 9.70 10.30 -4.56
CA GLY A 102 9.49 10.90 -5.88
C GLY A 102 9.73 9.89 -7.00
N ARG A 103 10.59 10.22 -7.93
CA ARG A 103 11.14 9.30 -8.96
C ARG A 103 12.57 8.89 -8.64
N MET A 104 12.86 8.52 -7.39
CA MET A 104 14.18 8.26 -6.82
C MET A 104 15.02 9.53 -6.60
N ASP A 105 14.37 10.67 -6.46
CA ASP A 105 15.00 12.00 -6.39
C ASP A 105 14.55 12.81 -5.16
N LYS A 106 13.64 12.26 -4.34
CA LYS A 106 13.13 12.89 -3.13
C LYS A 106 13.55 12.10 -1.89
N ASN A 107 13.81 12.80 -0.77
CA ASN A 107 14.11 12.20 0.53
C ASN A 107 15.22 11.13 0.51
N VAL A 108 16.10 11.18 -0.50
CA VAL A 108 17.21 10.23 -0.71
C VAL A 108 18.20 10.28 0.45
N ASP A 109 18.38 11.44 1.06
CA ASP A 109 19.24 11.64 2.23
C ASP A 109 18.73 10.88 3.47
N ILE A 110 17.40 10.74 3.64
CA ILE A 110 16.82 9.90 4.71
C ILE A 110 17.16 8.43 4.44
N ALA A 111 17.00 7.96 3.19
CA ALA A 111 17.38 6.60 2.82
C ALA A 111 18.88 6.34 3.05
N GLN A 112 19.74 7.28 2.65
CA GLN A 112 21.19 7.20 2.88
C GLN A 112 21.54 7.15 4.37
N ARG A 113 20.89 7.98 5.19
CA ARG A 113 21.08 8.00 6.66
C ARG A 113 20.84 6.64 7.30
N TYR A 114 19.87 5.88 6.80
CA TYR A 114 19.52 4.56 7.31
C TYR A 114 20.05 3.41 6.46
N ASN A 115 21.02 3.68 5.58
CA ASN A 115 21.69 2.69 4.72
C ASN A 115 20.70 1.91 3.83
N VAL A 116 19.65 2.54 3.35
CA VAL A 116 18.67 1.95 2.43
C VAL A 116 19.08 2.23 0.99
N PRO A 117 19.52 1.23 0.22
CA PRO A 117 19.96 1.40 -1.16
C PRO A 117 18.76 1.40 -2.11
N LEU A 118 18.12 2.56 -2.33
CA LEU A 118 16.93 2.71 -3.18
C LEU A 118 17.14 2.15 -4.60
N GLN A 119 18.39 2.16 -5.12
CA GLN A 119 18.73 1.60 -6.43
C GLN A 119 18.54 0.07 -6.51
N LYS A 120 18.33 -0.61 -5.38
CA LYS A 120 18.01 -2.04 -5.35
C LYS A 120 16.52 -2.33 -5.53
N GLY A 121 15.69 -1.29 -5.61
CA GLY A 121 14.25 -1.37 -5.80
C GLY A 121 13.45 -0.91 -4.60
N VAL A 122 12.15 -0.69 -4.84
CA VAL A 122 11.16 -0.30 -3.84
C VAL A 122 9.91 -1.17 -4.00
N PRO A 123 9.12 -1.38 -2.90
CA PRO A 123 9.29 -0.76 -1.58
C PRO A 123 10.58 -1.18 -0.89
N ALA A 124 11.15 -0.28 -0.08
CA ALA A 124 12.36 -0.55 0.68
C ALA A 124 12.15 -0.16 2.15
N LEU A 125 12.50 -1.08 3.06
CA LEU A 125 12.17 -0.95 4.47
C LEU A 125 13.40 -0.75 5.35
N ALA A 126 13.24 0.05 6.41
CA ALA A 126 14.16 0.10 7.53
C ALA A 126 13.41 0.05 8.86
N VAL A 127 13.98 -0.60 9.85
CA VAL A 127 13.43 -0.67 11.22
C VAL A 127 14.40 0.02 12.18
N LEU A 128 13.85 0.94 13.00
CA LEU A 128 14.58 1.62 14.04
C LEU A 128 14.04 1.20 15.42
N ASP A 129 14.89 1.25 16.44
CA ASP A 129 14.42 1.18 17.83
C ASP A 129 13.78 2.51 18.27
N ALA A 130 13.23 2.52 19.47
CA ALA A 130 12.57 3.71 20.04
C ALA A 130 13.51 4.92 20.24
N ASN A 131 14.82 4.73 20.16
CA ASN A 131 15.82 5.78 20.26
C ASN A 131 16.38 6.21 18.89
N GLY A 132 15.83 5.64 17.79
CA GLY A 132 16.24 5.94 16.42
C GLY A 132 17.49 5.21 15.95
N ARG A 133 17.97 4.20 16.70
CA ARG A 133 19.08 3.35 16.27
C ARG A 133 18.57 2.37 15.20
N LEU A 134 19.29 2.26 14.11
CA LEU A 134 18.99 1.32 13.02
C LEU A 134 19.15 -0.13 13.52
N LEU A 135 18.10 -0.93 13.34
CA LEU A 135 18.08 -2.36 13.64
C LEU A 135 18.12 -3.20 12.36
N TYR A 136 17.43 -2.76 11.33
CA TYR A 136 17.37 -3.41 10.04
C TYR A 136 17.35 -2.38 8.92
N SER A 137 18.05 -2.65 7.85
CA SER A 137 17.93 -1.96 6.57
C SER A 137 17.88 -2.99 5.46
N GLN A 138 16.92 -2.83 4.57
CA GLN A 138 16.85 -3.62 3.34
C GLN A 138 18.05 -3.31 2.46
N THR A 139 18.92 -4.30 2.25
CA THR A 139 20.18 -4.11 1.52
C THR A 139 20.19 -4.72 0.14
N ASN A 140 19.28 -5.66 -0.17
CA ASN A 140 19.29 -6.44 -1.42
C ASN A 140 17.94 -6.39 -2.17
N GLY A 141 17.05 -5.44 -1.89
CA GLY A 141 15.76 -5.34 -2.55
C GLY A 141 14.78 -6.44 -2.10
N GLU A 142 14.80 -6.83 -0.83
CA GLU A 142 14.05 -7.97 -0.30
C GLU A 142 12.53 -7.85 -0.56
N PHE A 143 11.99 -6.61 -0.59
CA PHE A 143 10.57 -6.34 -0.82
C PHE A 143 10.25 -5.78 -2.22
N GLU A 144 11.23 -5.61 -3.11
CA GLU A 144 11.02 -5.01 -4.43
C GLU A 144 10.03 -5.78 -5.33
N ARG A 145 9.76 -7.05 -5.01
CA ARG A 145 8.94 -7.96 -5.80
C ARG A 145 7.72 -8.46 -5.06
N MET A 146 7.07 -7.58 -4.29
CA MET A 146 5.92 -7.91 -3.44
C MET A 146 4.79 -8.66 -4.16
N ARG A 147 4.54 -8.36 -5.44
CA ARG A 147 3.53 -9.03 -6.26
C ARG A 147 3.78 -10.53 -6.47
N SER A 148 5.01 -11.00 -6.26
CA SER A 148 5.40 -12.40 -6.41
C SER A 148 5.89 -13.04 -5.11
N MET A 149 5.88 -12.30 -4.00
CA MET A 149 6.27 -12.81 -2.68
C MET A 149 5.12 -13.53 -1.99
N ASP A 150 5.48 -14.47 -1.11
CA ASP A 150 4.52 -15.06 -0.18
C ASP A 150 4.02 -13.96 0.79
N PRO A 151 2.69 -13.75 0.91
CA PRO A 151 2.11 -12.79 1.86
C PRO A 151 2.59 -12.98 3.31
N ASN A 152 2.88 -14.22 3.71
CA ASN A 152 3.39 -14.53 5.04
C ASN A 152 4.80 -13.95 5.31
N SER A 153 5.55 -13.59 4.28
CA SER A 153 6.87 -12.95 4.44
C SER A 153 6.77 -11.62 5.18
N VAL A 154 5.70 -10.85 4.95
CA VAL A 154 5.44 -9.59 5.64
C VAL A 154 5.14 -9.83 7.12
N THR A 155 4.28 -10.81 7.41
CA THR A 155 3.98 -11.21 8.79
C THR A 155 5.24 -11.67 9.53
N ALA A 156 6.03 -12.53 8.91
CA ALA A 156 7.29 -13.02 9.49
C ALA A 156 8.28 -11.88 9.76
N PHE A 157 8.37 -10.92 8.85
CA PHE A 157 9.20 -9.72 9.03
C PHE A 157 8.74 -8.87 10.23
N LEU A 158 7.45 -8.57 10.31
CA LEU A 158 6.90 -7.78 11.41
C LEU A 158 7.06 -8.49 12.76
N GLU A 159 6.82 -9.81 12.81
CA GLU A 159 7.03 -10.61 14.01
C GLU A 159 8.50 -10.62 14.46
N HIS A 160 9.42 -10.72 13.52
CA HIS A 160 10.86 -10.77 13.83
C HIS A 160 11.38 -9.45 14.41
N TRP A 161 10.92 -8.32 13.87
CA TRP A 161 11.45 -7.01 14.25
C TRP A 161 10.62 -6.24 15.28
N LYS A 162 9.49 -6.79 15.76
CA LYS A 162 8.69 -6.13 16.80
C LYS A 162 9.49 -5.90 18.08
N ALA A 163 9.04 -4.95 18.90
CA ALA A 163 9.63 -4.73 20.20
C ALA A 163 9.43 -5.98 21.08
N THR A 164 10.51 -6.45 21.71
CA THR A 164 10.39 -7.42 22.81
C THR A 164 9.77 -6.69 24.00
N ARG A 165 8.64 -7.15 24.46
CA ARG A 165 8.06 -6.69 25.72
C ARG A 165 8.79 -7.45 26.83
N ASP A 166 9.61 -6.75 27.63
CA ASP A 166 10.17 -7.26 28.88
C ASP A 166 9.08 -7.37 29.94
#